data_5537ba6e1736c9009c3a491e1b4c183b
#
_entry.id   5537ba6e1736c9009c3a491e1b4c183b
#
_cell.length_a   1.000
_cell.length_b   1.000
_cell.length_c   1.000
_cell.angle_alpha   90.00
_cell.angle_beta   90.00
_cell.angle_gamma   90.00
#
_symmetry.space_group_name_H-M   'P 1'
#
loop_
_entity.id
_entity.type
_entity.pdbx_description
1 polymer ?
#
loop_
_entity_poly.entity_id
_entity_poly.type
_entity_poly.pdbx_seq_one_letter_code
_entity_poly.pdbx_strand_id
1 'polypeptide(L)'
;MLLGLRLKAKQYQLVNDVLFRMNYDSVLLRCLEKSEAEKVLQELHDGLAGGHYAGDATAHKILRAGYYWPTLFKDAHNYVRKCQVCQTAAGRQKKPSFPLQLVNIDQPFDQWGLDIIGEIIPHSSKSIGISL
;
A
#
# COMPACT_ATOMS: atom_id res chain seq x y z
N MET A 1 11.06 11.28 33.58
CA MET A 1 11.77 11.36 32.31
C MET A 1 12.98 10.43 32.19
N LEU A 2 13.88 10.38 33.15
CA LEU A 2 15.04 9.46 33.14
C LEU A 2 14.66 7.98 33.10
N LEU A 3 13.61 7.58 33.80
CA LEU A 3 13.13 6.20 33.82
C LEU A 3 12.64 5.72 32.48
N GLY A 4 11.90 6.55 31.74
CA GLY A 4 11.41 6.24 30.39
C GLY A 4 12.52 6.10 29.34
N LEU A 5 13.59 6.91 29.45
CA LEU A 5 14.78 6.81 28.63
C LEU A 5 15.58 5.54 28.92
N ARG A 6 15.72 5.16 30.19
CA ARG A 6 16.38 3.93 30.59
C ARG A 6 15.62 2.67 30.13
N LEU A 7 14.29 2.68 30.18
CA LEU A 7 13.47 1.57 29.70
C LEU A 7 13.56 1.43 28.18
N LYS A 8 13.57 2.54 27.46
CA LYS A 8 13.79 2.54 26.00
C LYS A 8 15.19 2.07 25.64
N ALA A 9 16.21 2.49 26.40
CA ALA A 9 17.59 2.09 26.16
C ALA A 9 17.83 0.58 26.32
N LYS A 10 17.07 -0.11 27.16
CA LYS A 10 17.15 -1.57 27.33
C LYS A 10 16.78 -2.36 26.07
N GLN A 11 16.05 -1.75 25.15
CA GLN A 11 15.68 -2.39 23.87
C GLN A 11 16.77 -2.27 22.81
N TYR A 12 17.82 -1.50 23.07
CA TYR A 12 18.90 -1.25 22.13
C TYR A 12 20.21 -1.85 22.60
N GLN A 13 20.95 -2.41 21.67
CA GLN A 13 22.28 -2.98 21.92
C GLN A 13 23.25 -2.47 20.87
N LEU A 14 24.46 -2.15 21.30
CA LEU A 14 25.57 -1.79 20.42
C LEU A 14 26.47 -3.02 20.26
N VAL A 15 26.61 -3.50 19.04
CA VAL A 15 27.47 -4.64 18.70
C VAL A 15 28.38 -4.22 17.57
N ASN A 16 29.68 -4.25 17.81
CA ASN A 16 30.71 -3.83 16.82
C ASN A 16 30.40 -2.46 16.18
N ASP A 17 30.10 -1.46 17.02
CA ASP A 17 29.72 -0.09 16.62
C ASP A 17 28.45 0.02 15.76
N VAL A 18 27.68 -1.05 15.64
CA VAL A 18 26.38 -1.07 14.99
C VAL A 18 25.27 -1.15 16.02
N LEU A 19 24.30 -0.24 15.91
CA LEU A 19 23.15 -0.22 16.80
C LEU A 19 22.08 -1.21 16.35
N PHE A 20 21.64 -2.05 17.27
CA PHE A 20 20.53 -2.99 17.08
C PHE A 20 19.41 -2.69 18.06
N ARG A 21 18.19 -2.93 17.64
CA ARG A 21 17.03 -2.95 18.50
C ARG A 21 16.52 -4.38 18.67
N MET A 22 16.25 -4.76 19.90
CA MET A 22 15.61 -6.04 20.18
C MET A 22 14.11 -5.93 19.95
N ASN A 23 13.60 -6.78 19.08
CA ASN A 23 12.18 -6.91 18.83
C ASN A 23 11.53 -7.78 19.93
N TYR A 24 10.20 -7.79 19.99
CA TYR A 24 9.44 -8.59 20.98
C TYR A 24 9.64 -10.12 20.84
N ASP A 25 10.01 -10.59 19.64
CA ASP A 25 10.36 -11.99 19.36
C ASP A 25 11.83 -12.34 19.65
N SER A 26 12.55 -11.45 20.33
CA SER A 26 13.97 -11.57 20.65
C SER A 26 14.93 -11.52 19.45
N VAL A 27 14.45 -11.11 18.30
CA VAL A 27 15.27 -10.89 17.12
C VAL A 27 15.89 -9.50 17.16
N LEU A 28 17.20 -9.41 16.88
CA LEU A 28 17.91 -8.14 16.76
C LEU A 28 17.70 -7.55 15.37
N LEU A 29 17.19 -6.32 15.35
CA LEU A 29 16.98 -5.55 14.13
C LEU A 29 18.07 -4.47 14.04
N ARG A 30 18.76 -4.41 12.90
CA ARG A 30 19.77 -3.38 12.66
C ARG A 30 19.07 -2.01 12.51
N CYS A 31 19.49 -1.05 13.32
CA CYS A 31 19.03 0.32 13.20
C CYS A 31 19.72 1.01 12.03
N LEU A 32 18.93 1.64 11.16
CA LEU A 32 19.42 2.34 9.98
C LEU A 32 19.38 3.84 10.16
N GLU A 33 20.35 4.52 9.57
CA GLU A 33 20.31 5.96 9.36
C GLU A 33 19.34 6.32 8.23
N LYS A 34 18.98 7.60 8.15
CA LYS A 34 17.99 8.07 7.18
C LYS A 34 18.34 7.70 5.73
N SER A 35 19.61 7.88 5.33
CA SER A 35 20.07 7.58 3.96
C SER A 35 20.02 6.08 3.64
N GLU A 36 20.35 5.23 4.62
CA GLU A 36 20.25 3.78 4.49
C GLU A 36 18.78 3.33 4.45
N ALA A 37 17.95 3.91 5.32
CA ALA A 37 16.52 3.63 5.39
C ALA A 37 15.81 3.91 4.06
N GLU A 38 16.13 5.02 3.41
CA GLU A 38 15.58 5.38 2.09
C GLU A 38 15.95 4.36 1.02
N LYS A 39 17.19 3.88 1.01
CA LYS A 39 17.65 2.85 0.06
C LYS A 39 16.97 1.50 0.29
N VAL A 40 16.86 1.09 1.55
CA VAL A 40 16.18 -0.17 1.91
C VAL A 40 14.69 -0.10 1.56
N LEU A 41 14.05 1.03 1.80
CA LEU A 41 12.66 1.26 1.47
C LEU A 41 12.43 1.17 -0.05
N GLN A 42 13.28 1.80 -0.83
CA GLN A 42 13.24 1.73 -2.29
C GLN A 42 13.45 0.29 -2.78
N GLU A 43 14.48 -0.39 -2.31
CA GLU A 43 14.81 -1.75 -2.74
C GLU A 43 13.70 -2.75 -2.41
N LEU A 44 13.13 -2.68 -1.21
CA LEU A 44 12.09 -3.61 -0.75
C LEU A 44 10.68 -3.26 -1.24
N HIS A 45 10.47 -2.06 -1.78
CA HIS A 45 9.21 -1.68 -2.40
C HIS A 45 9.25 -1.76 -3.93
N ASP A 46 10.24 -1.12 -4.57
CA ASP A 46 10.35 -0.97 -6.02
C ASP A 46 11.34 -1.96 -6.66
N GLY A 47 12.33 -2.46 -5.88
CA GLY A 47 13.41 -3.31 -6.37
C GLY A 47 12.96 -4.70 -6.80
N LEU A 48 13.93 -5.53 -7.21
CA LEU A 48 13.68 -6.92 -7.66
C LEU A 48 12.99 -7.77 -6.59
N ALA A 49 13.28 -7.53 -5.31
CA ALA A 49 12.59 -8.15 -4.19
C ALA A 49 11.30 -7.42 -3.79
N GLY A 50 11.00 -6.30 -4.44
CA GLY A 50 9.81 -5.49 -4.22
C GLY A 50 8.57 -6.12 -4.86
N GLY A 51 7.41 -5.73 -4.37
CA GLY A 51 6.13 -6.19 -4.91
C GLY A 51 5.10 -5.08 -4.87
N HIS A 52 5.54 -3.84 -4.73
CA HIS A 52 4.67 -2.68 -4.58
C HIS A 52 3.56 -2.88 -3.54
N TYR A 53 3.91 -3.49 -2.40
CA TYR A 53 2.96 -3.74 -1.32
C TYR A 53 2.52 -2.43 -0.65
N ALA A 54 1.36 -2.49 0.00
CA ALA A 54 0.85 -1.39 0.84
C ALA A 54 1.85 -0.99 1.93
N GLY A 55 1.67 0.20 2.52
CA GLY A 55 2.59 0.77 3.50
C GLY A 55 2.89 -0.14 4.68
N ASP A 56 1.88 -0.72 5.31
CA ASP A 56 2.05 -1.67 6.43
C ASP A 56 2.78 -2.94 6.00
N ALA A 57 2.40 -3.53 4.87
CA ALA A 57 3.05 -4.72 4.34
C ALA A 57 4.52 -4.46 3.98
N THR A 58 4.84 -3.30 3.42
CA THR A 58 6.21 -2.87 3.14
C THR A 58 7.01 -2.72 4.43
N ALA A 59 6.44 -2.07 5.46
CA ALA A 59 7.08 -1.92 6.77
C ALA A 59 7.36 -3.28 7.43
N HIS A 60 6.40 -4.19 7.43
CA HIS A 60 6.60 -5.55 7.96
C HIS A 60 7.64 -6.35 7.16
N LYS A 61 7.71 -6.15 5.86
CA LYS A 61 8.77 -6.76 5.02
C LYS A 61 10.16 -6.27 5.42
N ILE A 62 10.30 -4.99 5.70
CA ILE A 62 11.56 -4.39 6.17
C ILE A 62 11.94 -4.98 7.54
N LEU A 63 11.01 -5.09 8.47
CA LEU A 63 11.24 -5.71 9.77
C LEU A 63 11.69 -7.18 9.63
N ARG A 64 11.05 -7.95 8.77
CA ARG A 64 11.45 -9.33 8.48
C ARG A 64 12.82 -9.45 7.81
N ALA A 65 13.22 -8.43 7.05
CA ALA A 65 14.57 -8.34 6.50
C ALA A 65 15.63 -7.99 7.56
N GLY A 66 15.22 -7.67 8.79
CA GLY A 66 16.11 -7.40 9.90
C GLY A 66 16.50 -5.94 10.09
N TYR A 67 15.72 -5.00 9.54
CA TYR A 67 15.98 -3.56 9.63
C TYR A 67 14.94 -2.83 10.44
N TYR A 68 15.36 -1.75 11.07
CA TYR A 68 14.50 -0.91 11.88
C TYR A 68 14.97 0.55 11.90
N TRP A 69 14.02 1.47 11.94
CA TRP A 69 14.21 2.87 12.37
C TRP A 69 12.90 3.39 12.99
N PRO A 70 12.97 4.43 13.84
CA PRO A 70 11.80 4.85 14.64
C PRO A 70 10.58 5.26 13.84
N THR A 71 10.77 5.82 12.65
CA THR A 71 9.69 6.31 11.78
C THR A 71 9.35 5.37 10.62
N LEU A 72 9.73 4.08 10.72
CA LEU A 72 9.58 3.07 9.67
C LEU A 72 8.18 3.02 9.06
N PHE A 73 7.14 2.87 9.89
CA PHE A 73 5.77 2.76 9.38
C PHE A 73 5.30 4.04 8.70
N LYS A 74 5.58 5.19 9.28
CA LYS A 74 5.26 6.50 8.69
C LYS A 74 5.95 6.69 7.35
N ASP A 75 7.24 6.37 7.28
CA ASP A 75 8.04 6.53 6.07
C ASP A 75 7.60 5.56 4.97
N ALA A 76 7.28 4.31 5.33
CA ALA A 76 6.73 3.32 4.40
C ALA A 76 5.39 3.78 3.80
N HIS A 77 4.47 4.28 4.62
CA HIS A 77 3.21 4.83 4.14
C HIS A 77 3.41 6.04 3.23
N ASN A 78 4.29 6.96 3.60
CA ASN A 78 4.59 8.15 2.79
C ASN A 78 5.23 7.77 1.45
N TYR A 79 6.10 6.77 1.44
CA TYR A 79 6.73 6.27 0.22
C TYR A 79 5.71 5.66 -0.74
N VAL A 80 4.87 4.75 -0.23
CA VAL A 80 3.82 4.08 -1.03
C VAL A 80 2.82 5.07 -1.62
N ARG A 81 2.45 6.11 -0.86
CA ARG A 81 1.56 7.17 -1.36
C ARG A 81 2.14 7.95 -2.54
N LYS A 82 3.45 8.04 -2.65
CA LYS A 82 4.15 8.73 -3.75
C LYS A 82 4.52 7.80 -4.89
N CYS A 83 4.41 6.49 -4.70
CA CYS A 83 4.74 5.51 -5.73
C CYS A 83 3.72 5.57 -6.87
N GLN A 84 4.18 5.91 -8.07
CA GLN A 84 3.33 6.05 -9.24
C GLN A 84 2.63 4.74 -9.59
N VAL A 85 3.35 3.62 -9.53
CA VAL A 85 2.80 2.28 -9.80
C VAL A 85 1.67 1.94 -8.85
N CYS A 86 1.90 2.16 -7.54
CA CYS A 86 0.87 1.91 -6.52
C CYS A 86 -0.36 2.78 -6.71
N GLN A 87 -0.17 4.07 -7.02
CA GLN A 87 -1.29 5.00 -7.22
C GLN A 87 -2.10 4.65 -8.49
N THR A 88 -1.44 4.21 -9.53
CA THR A 88 -2.11 3.78 -10.77
C THR A 88 -2.89 2.48 -10.58
N ALA A 89 -2.33 1.54 -9.81
CA ALA A 89 -2.95 0.26 -9.49
C ALA A 89 -3.99 0.34 -8.37
N ALA A 90 -3.99 1.40 -7.57
CA ALA A 90 -4.97 1.61 -6.52
C ALA A 90 -6.37 1.69 -7.13
N GLY A 91 -7.25 0.77 -6.74
CA GLY A 91 -8.64 0.79 -7.16
C GLY A 91 -9.32 2.11 -6.80
N ARG A 92 -10.36 2.47 -7.53
CA ARG A 92 -11.16 3.66 -7.24
C ARG A 92 -11.61 3.63 -5.78
N GLN A 93 -11.36 4.71 -5.07
CA GLN A 93 -11.92 4.87 -3.72
C GLN A 93 -13.44 4.67 -3.79
N LYS A 94 -13.95 3.76 -2.98
CA LYS A 94 -15.40 3.63 -2.83
C LYS A 94 -15.92 4.94 -2.26
N LYS A 95 -16.56 5.74 -3.09
CA LYS A 95 -17.29 6.91 -2.60
C LYS A 95 -18.46 6.41 -1.75
N PRO A 96 -18.81 7.12 -0.66
CA PRO A 96 -20.01 6.80 0.07
C PRO A 96 -21.19 6.83 -0.90
N SER A 97 -22.11 5.86 -0.74
CA SER A 97 -23.31 5.81 -1.56
C SER A 97 -24.18 7.04 -1.24
N PHE A 98 -24.54 7.79 -2.26
CA PHE A 98 -25.54 8.81 -2.13
C PHE A 98 -26.93 8.16 -2.05
N PRO A 99 -27.88 8.75 -1.30
CA PRO A 99 -29.25 8.25 -1.29
C PRO A 99 -29.80 8.29 -2.72
N LEU A 100 -30.49 7.22 -3.09
CA LEU A 100 -31.16 7.12 -4.39
C LEU A 100 -32.26 8.18 -4.45
N GLN A 101 -32.23 8.99 -5.49
CA GLN A 101 -33.28 9.94 -5.77
C GLN A 101 -34.28 9.29 -6.75
N LEU A 102 -35.56 9.40 -6.42
CA LEU A 102 -36.61 8.98 -7.33
C LEU A 102 -36.64 9.93 -8.53
N VAL A 103 -36.56 9.36 -9.71
CA VAL A 103 -36.76 10.10 -10.94
C VAL A 103 -38.21 9.91 -11.34
N ASN A 104 -38.99 10.98 -11.25
CA ASN A 104 -40.37 10.96 -11.71
C ASN A 104 -40.37 11.08 -13.25
N ILE A 105 -41.04 10.12 -13.88
CA ILE A 105 -41.22 10.07 -15.33
C ILE A 105 -42.71 10.28 -15.60
N ASP A 106 -43.07 11.35 -16.27
CA ASP A 106 -44.47 11.69 -16.53
C ASP A 106 -44.99 11.04 -17.82
N GLN A 107 -44.11 10.81 -18.79
CA GLN A 107 -44.47 10.22 -20.07
C GLN A 107 -43.51 9.15 -20.55
N PRO A 108 -43.94 8.19 -21.38
CA PRO A 108 -43.09 7.24 -22.06
C PRO A 108 -42.02 7.98 -22.91
N PHE A 109 -40.81 7.53 -22.86
CA PHE A 109 -39.61 8.09 -23.57
C PHE A 109 -39.02 9.39 -23.00
N ASP A 110 -39.52 9.89 -21.89
CA ASP A 110 -38.91 11.06 -21.22
C ASP A 110 -37.51 10.77 -20.66
N GLN A 111 -37.21 9.50 -20.44
CA GLN A 111 -35.89 9.10 -19.93
C GLN A 111 -35.42 7.78 -20.55
N TRP A 112 -34.13 7.73 -20.86
CA TRP A 112 -33.46 6.56 -21.42
C TRP A 112 -32.34 6.08 -20.52
N GLY A 113 -32.24 4.77 -20.34
CA GLY A 113 -31.09 4.12 -19.70
C GLY A 113 -30.12 3.62 -20.77
N LEU A 114 -28.84 3.90 -20.62
CA LEU A 114 -27.77 3.38 -21.47
C LEU A 114 -26.89 2.47 -20.64
N ASP A 115 -26.71 1.24 -21.10
CA ASP A 115 -25.77 0.29 -20.53
C ASP A 115 -24.78 -0.16 -21.59
N ILE A 116 -23.49 -0.21 -21.24
CA ILE A 116 -22.43 -0.61 -22.15
C ILE A 116 -21.97 -2.00 -21.74
N ILE A 117 -22.17 -2.96 -22.63
CA ILE A 117 -21.68 -4.33 -22.46
C ILE A 117 -20.36 -4.45 -23.20
N GLY A 118 -19.33 -4.91 -22.49
CA GLY A 118 -18.04 -5.20 -23.10
C GLY A 118 -18.09 -6.45 -24.01
N GLU A 119 -16.99 -6.69 -24.70
CA GLU A 119 -16.85 -7.83 -25.61
C GLU A 119 -17.11 -9.16 -24.90
N ILE A 120 -17.97 -9.98 -25.47
CA ILE A 120 -18.32 -11.30 -24.95
C ILE A 120 -17.37 -12.35 -25.56
N ILE A 121 -16.64 -13.04 -24.72
CA ILE A 121 -15.72 -14.12 -25.13
C ILE A 121 -16.23 -15.45 -24.55
N PRO A 122 -16.39 -16.51 -25.37
CA PRO A 122 -16.08 -16.64 -26.81
C PRO A 122 -17.13 -15.95 -27.71
N HIS A 123 -16.66 -15.48 -28.87
CA HIS A 123 -17.55 -14.88 -29.87
C HIS A 123 -18.62 -15.88 -30.34
N SER A 124 -19.80 -15.37 -30.68
CA SER A 124 -20.83 -16.22 -31.25
C SER A 124 -20.39 -16.79 -32.60
N SER A 125 -20.79 -18.02 -32.90
CA SER A 125 -20.45 -18.69 -34.16
C SER A 125 -20.96 -17.96 -35.45
N LYS A 126 -21.79 -16.95 -35.29
CA LYS A 126 -22.35 -16.15 -36.39
C LYS A 126 -21.70 -14.79 -36.60
N SER A 127 -20.59 -14.50 -35.97
CA SER A 127 -19.82 -13.24 -36.13
C SER A 127 -20.66 -11.96 -36.01
N ILE A 128 -21.69 -11.96 -35.19
CA ILE A 128 -22.44 -10.75 -34.88
C ILE A 128 -21.67 -10.05 -33.77
N GLY A 129 -20.66 -9.30 -34.15
CA GLY A 129 -19.99 -8.38 -33.24
C GLY A 129 -20.88 -7.13 -33.09
N ILE A 130 -21.28 -6.83 -31.88
CA ILE A 130 -21.80 -5.51 -31.56
C ILE A 130 -20.58 -4.61 -31.43
N SER A 131 -20.25 -3.90 -32.51
CA SER A 131 -19.29 -2.80 -32.44
C SER A 131 -20.07 -1.53 -32.15
N LEU A 132 -19.72 -0.93 -31.05
CA LEU A 132 -20.13 0.44 -30.72
C LEU A 132 -19.10 1.41 -31.27
#